data_87d41297fe840213d57a3c05018618ee
#
_entry.id   87d41297fe840213d57a3c05018618ee
#
_cell.length_a   1.000
_cell.length_b   1.000
_cell.length_c   1.000
_cell.angle_alpha   90.00
_cell.angle_beta   90.00
_cell.angle_gamma   90.00
#
_symmetry.space_group_name_H-M   'P 1'
#
loop_
_entity.id
_entity.type
_entity.pdbx_description
1 polymer ?
#
loop_
_entity_poly.entity_id
_entity_poly.type
_entity_poly.pdbx_seq_one_letter_code
_entity_poly.pdbx_strand_id
1 'polypeptide(L)'
;NDTLREAMHSVFLFHSIKNGLNMGIVNAGQLAIYDELPEELRDAVEDVILNRNPDATENLLNLAPKYAGKKGSQQSDTNQDWRKLDVNERLNHSLVSGVDTFVIEDVEEARLAAERPLDVIEGPLMDGMNKVGDLFGAGKMFLPQVIKSARVMKKAVAYLVPYIEAGKGGQAMESSGKM
;
A
#
# COMPACT_ATOMS: atom_id res chain seq x y z
N ASN A 1 -12.67 -8.50 1.48
CA ASN A 1 -13.63 -8.21 0.41
C ASN A 1 -14.19 -9.52 -0.12
N ASP A 2 -15.46 -9.78 0.20
CA ASP A 2 -16.11 -11.07 -0.13
C ASP A 2 -16.29 -11.21 -1.65
N THR A 3 -16.65 -10.14 -2.35
CA THR A 3 -16.82 -10.15 -3.80
C THR A 3 -15.54 -10.57 -4.54
N LEU A 4 -14.37 -10.07 -4.11
CA LEU A 4 -13.10 -10.50 -4.69
C LEU A 4 -12.82 -11.98 -4.41
N ARG A 5 -13.10 -12.43 -3.18
CA ARG A 5 -12.88 -13.83 -2.79
C ARG A 5 -13.77 -14.77 -3.62
N GLU A 6 -15.03 -14.42 -3.78
CA GLU A 6 -15.97 -15.17 -4.62
C GLU A 6 -15.51 -15.22 -6.07
N ALA A 7 -15.05 -14.09 -6.63
CA ALA A 7 -14.49 -14.03 -7.97
C ALA A 7 -13.24 -14.91 -8.11
N MET A 8 -12.31 -14.84 -7.14
CA MET A 8 -11.09 -15.67 -7.15
C MET A 8 -11.42 -17.17 -7.08
N HIS A 9 -12.38 -17.57 -6.24
CA HIS A 9 -12.80 -18.96 -6.16
C HIS A 9 -13.40 -19.44 -7.50
N SER A 10 -14.25 -18.63 -8.11
CA SER A 10 -14.94 -18.98 -9.35
C SER A 10 -13.97 -19.09 -10.53
N VAL A 11 -13.07 -18.14 -10.69
CA VAL A 11 -12.04 -18.16 -11.73
C VAL A 11 -11.07 -19.33 -11.53
N PHE A 12 -10.61 -19.56 -10.29
CA PHE A 12 -9.74 -20.70 -9.98
C PHE A 12 -10.41 -22.04 -10.33
N LEU A 13 -11.65 -22.24 -9.90
CA LEU A 13 -12.40 -23.48 -10.18
C LEU A 13 -12.62 -23.67 -11.68
N PHE A 14 -12.99 -22.62 -12.40
CA PHE A 14 -13.20 -22.67 -13.84
C PHE A 14 -11.96 -23.20 -14.58
N HIS A 15 -10.80 -22.63 -14.31
CA HIS A 15 -9.55 -23.08 -14.93
C HIS A 15 -9.09 -24.45 -14.42
N SER A 16 -9.25 -24.73 -13.13
CA SER A 16 -8.85 -26.01 -12.54
C SER A 16 -9.68 -27.17 -13.07
N ILE A 17 -11.00 -27.00 -13.21
CA ILE A 17 -11.90 -28.02 -13.79
C ILE A 17 -11.53 -28.31 -15.25
N LYS A 18 -11.26 -27.27 -16.04
CA LYS A 18 -10.76 -27.45 -17.42
C LYS A 18 -9.44 -28.23 -17.49
N ASN A 19 -8.62 -28.16 -16.44
CA ASN A 19 -7.35 -28.86 -16.33
C ASN A 19 -7.44 -30.17 -15.54
N GLY A 20 -8.64 -30.72 -15.33
CA GLY A 20 -8.84 -32.06 -14.78
C GLY A 20 -9.16 -32.14 -13.30
N LEU A 21 -9.45 -31.03 -12.62
CA LEU A 21 -9.97 -31.08 -11.25
C LEU A 21 -11.34 -31.73 -11.22
N ASN A 22 -11.47 -32.84 -10.47
CA ASN A 22 -12.72 -33.61 -10.39
C ASN A 22 -13.51 -33.34 -9.10
N MET A 23 -12.85 -32.84 -8.07
CA MET A 23 -13.46 -32.62 -6.75
C MET A 23 -12.85 -31.41 -6.07
N GLY A 24 -13.68 -30.59 -5.46
CA GLY A 24 -13.25 -29.44 -4.66
C GLY A 24 -14.19 -29.23 -3.47
N ILE A 25 -13.62 -28.81 -2.33
CA ILE A 25 -14.41 -28.40 -1.18
C ILE A 25 -14.64 -26.90 -1.30
N VAL A 26 -15.91 -26.50 -1.43
CA VAL A 26 -16.30 -25.11 -1.66
C VAL A 26 -17.50 -24.74 -0.80
N ASN A 27 -17.64 -23.44 -0.51
CA ASN A 27 -18.88 -22.89 0.03
C ASN A 27 -19.78 -22.49 -1.15
N ALA A 28 -20.79 -23.30 -1.42
CA ALA A 28 -21.70 -23.12 -2.57
C ALA A 28 -22.43 -21.75 -2.54
N GLY A 29 -22.67 -21.19 -1.34
CA GLY A 29 -23.28 -19.86 -1.19
C GLY A 29 -22.34 -18.67 -1.46
N GLN A 30 -21.06 -18.95 -1.73
CA GLN A 30 -20.01 -17.93 -1.96
C GLN A 30 -19.28 -18.16 -3.29
N LEU A 31 -19.95 -18.77 -4.26
CA LEU A 31 -19.45 -18.95 -5.61
C LEU A 31 -20.23 -18.05 -6.57
N ALA A 32 -19.53 -17.18 -7.26
CA ALA A 32 -20.08 -16.46 -8.40
C ALA A 32 -20.03 -17.36 -9.66
N ILE A 33 -20.89 -17.10 -10.63
CA ILE A 33 -20.80 -17.74 -11.94
C ILE A 33 -19.73 -17.04 -12.75
N TYR A 34 -18.78 -17.79 -13.32
CA TYR A 34 -17.63 -17.24 -14.05
C TYR A 34 -18.04 -16.27 -15.16
N ASP A 35 -19.03 -16.64 -15.97
CA ASP A 35 -19.51 -15.82 -17.09
C ASP A 35 -20.32 -14.58 -16.67
N GLU A 36 -20.79 -14.53 -15.42
CA GLU A 36 -21.51 -13.38 -14.85
C GLU A 36 -20.60 -12.39 -14.12
N LEU A 37 -19.32 -12.74 -13.95
CA LEU A 37 -18.36 -11.82 -13.37
C LEU A 37 -18.15 -10.61 -14.29
N PRO A 38 -18.09 -9.38 -13.72
CA PRO A 38 -17.66 -8.21 -14.48
C PRO A 38 -16.33 -8.49 -15.18
N GLU A 39 -16.23 -8.21 -16.48
CA GLU A 39 -15.06 -8.52 -17.31
C GLU A 39 -13.76 -7.98 -16.69
N GLU A 40 -13.76 -6.71 -16.27
CA GLU A 40 -12.61 -6.07 -15.61
C GLU A 40 -12.15 -6.84 -14.35
N LEU A 41 -13.09 -7.34 -13.54
CA LEU A 41 -12.77 -8.10 -12.32
C LEU A 41 -12.28 -9.50 -12.67
N ARG A 42 -12.93 -10.16 -13.60
CA ARG A 42 -12.56 -11.49 -14.07
C ARG A 42 -11.15 -11.50 -14.62
N ASP A 43 -10.83 -10.58 -15.52
CA ASP A 43 -9.53 -10.50 -16.17
C ASP A 43 -8.41 -10.18 -15.17
N ALA A 44 -8.65 -9.23 -14.25
CA ALA A 44 -7.69 -8.93 -13.19
C ALA A 44 -7.44 -10.12 -12.25
N VAL A 45 -8.47 -10.91 -11.94
CA VAL A 45 -8.34 -12.14 -11.14
C VAL A 45 -7.63 -13.24 -11.93
N GLU A 46 -7.91 -13.41 -13.21
CA GLU A 46 -7.21 -14.36 -14.08
C GLU A 46 -5.72 -14.05 -14.19
N ASP A 47 -5.36 -12.79 -14.34
CA ASP A 47 -3.97 -12.35 -14.41
C ASP A 47 -3.19 -12.77 -13.16
N VAL A 48 -3.81 -12.68 -11.98
CA VAL A 48 -3.21 -13.14 -10.72
C VAL A 48 -3.10 -14.66 -10.67
N ILE A 49 -4.21 -15.39 -10.93
CA ILE A 49 -4.27 -16.84 -10.79
C ILE A 49 -3.37 -17.54 -11.80
N LEU A 50 -3.32 -17.03 -13.03
CA LEU A 50 -2.55 -17.60 -14.13
C LEU A 50 -1.15 -16.99 -14.25
N ASN A 51 -0.80 -16.05 -13.35
CA ASN A 51 0.49 -15.35 -13.34
C ASN A 51 0.88 -14.76 -14.71
N ARG A 52 -0.07 -14.10 -15.36
CA ARG A 52 0.12 -13.53 -16.71
C ARG A 52 0.96 -12.26 -16.72
N ASN A 53 1.02 -11.55 -15.57
CA ASN A 53 1.57 -10.22 -15.46
C ASN A 53 2.26 -10.04 -14.09
N PRO A 54 3.50 -9.55 -14.00
CA PRO A 54 4.18 -9.32 -12.73
C PRO A 54 3.45 -8.32 -11.81
N ASP A 55 2.69 -7.38 -12.38
CA ASP A 55 1.94 -6.37 -11.64
C ASP A 55 0.48 -6.79 -11.37
N ALA A 56 0.09 -8.01 -11.72
CA ALA A 56 -1.30 -8.50 -11.62
C ALA A 56 -1.87 -8.34 -10.20
N THR A 57 -1.09 -8.69 -9.18
CA THR A 57 -1.52 -8.56 -7.78
C THR A 57 -1.78 -7.11 -7.41
N GLU A 58 -0.94 -6.19 -7.86
CA GLU A 58 -1.11 -4.77 -7.61
C GLU A 58 -2.35 -4.22 -8.31
N ASN A 59 -2.54 -4.58 -9.57
CA ASN A 59 -3.71 -4.19 -10.35
C ASN A 59 -5.00 -4.66 -9.68
N LEU A 60 -5.05 -5.91 -9.21
CA LEU A 60 -6.21 -6.44 -8.49
C LEU A 60 -6.43 -5.71 -7.15
N LEU A 61 -5.37 -5.38 -6.42
CA LEU A 61 -5.46 -4.61 -5.17
C LEU A 61 -6.00 -3.19 -5.41
N ASN A 62 -5.61 -2.56 -6.50
CA ASN A 62 -6.11 -1.23 -6.88
C ASN A 62 -7.57 -1.26 -7.32
N LEU A 63 -8.02 -2.39 -7.90
CA LEU A 63 -9.41 -2.63 -8.30
C LEU A 63 -10.31 -2.96 -7.09
N ALA A 64 -9.75 -3.56 -6.04
CA ALA A 64 -10.48 -4.06 -4.88
C ALA A 64 -11.44 -3.06 -4.21
N PRO A 65 -11.12 -1.75 -4.06
CA PRO A 65 -12.03 -0.77 -3.48
C PRO A 65 -13.32 -0.58 -4.28
N LYS A 66 -13.28 -0.71 -5.62
CA LYS A 66 -14.43 -0.59 -6.51
C LYS A 66 -15.51 -1.65 -6.22
N TYR A 67 -15.06 -2.83 -5.78
CA TYR A 67 -15.91 -3.99 -5.46
C TYR A 67 -16.07 -4.24 -3.95
N ALA A 68 -15.57 -3.35 -3.10
CA ALA A 68 -15.86 -3.37 -1.69
C ALA A 68 -17.30 -2.93 -1.47
N GLY A 69 -18.17 -3.85 -1.09
CA GLY A 69 -19.55 -3.52 -0.71
C GLY A 69 -19.57 -2.49 0.42
N LYS A 70 -20.68 -1.77 0.60
CA LYS A 70 -20.87 -0.63 1.53
C LYS A 70 -20.47 -0.86 3.00
N LYS A 71 -20.03 -2.04 3.39
CA LYS A 71 -19.51 -2.37 4.73
C LYS A 71 -17.98 -2.39 4.85
N GLY A 72 -17.25 -2.15 3.76
CA GLY A 72 -15.79 -2.19 3.74
C GLY A 72 -15.13 -1.00 3.03
N SER A 73 -15.88 0.07 2.76
CA SER A 73 -15.30 1.29 2.22
C SER A 73 -14.45 1.98 3.29
N GLN A 74 -13.20 1.56 3.41
CA GLN A 74 -12.19 2.58 3.67
C GLN A 74 -12.20 3.47 2.42
N GLN A 75 -12.74 4.64 2.61
CA GLN A 75 -12.88 5.74 1.69
C GLN A 75 -11.64 5.85 0.79
N SER A 76 -11.84 5.74 -0.53
CA SER A 76 -11.07 6.59 -1.41
C SER A 76 -11.38 8.01 -0.94
N ASP A 77 -10.47 8.62 -0.19
CA ASP A 77 -10.59 9.96 0.33
C ASP A 77 -10.72 10.96 -0.83
N THR A 78 -11.95 11.15 -1.31
CA THR A 78 -12.34 12.36 -2.03
C THR A 78 -12.44 13.55 -1.07
N ASN A 79 -12.35 13.32 0.23
CA ASN A 79 -12.31 14.36 1.24
C ASN A 79 -10.84 14.68 1.58
N GLN A 80 -10.29 15.72 0.94
CA GLN A 80 -8.92 16.19 1.20
C GLN A 80 -8.79 17.01 2.49
N ASP A 81 -9.71 16.86 3.45
CA ASP A 81 -9.63 17.61 4.71
C ASP A 81 -8.37 17.29 5.51
N TRP A 82 -7.81 16.07 5.35
CA TRP A 82 -6.52 15.72 5.94
C TRP A 82 -5.34 16.55 5.41
N ARG A 83 -5.46 17.17 4.23
CA ARG A 83 -4.43 18.09 3.70
C ARG A 83 -4.31 19.38 4.50
N LYS A 84 -5.31 19.70 5.34
CA LYS A 84 -5.30 20.87 6.23
C LYS A 84 -4.57 20.61 7.56
N LEU A 85 -4.20 19.35 7.82
CA LEU A 85 -3.47 18.96 9.02
C LEU A 85 -2.01 19.41 8.95
N ASP A 86 -1.34 19.37 10.10
CA ASP A 86 0.11 19.56 10.17
C ASP A 86 0.87 18.54 9.30
N VAL A 87 2.07 18.92 8.83
CA VAL A 87 2.87 18.09 7.92
C VAL A 87 3.17 16.69 8.50
N ASN A 88 3.41 16.59 9.80
CA ASN A 88 3.68 15.32 10.46
C ASN A 88 2.42 14.43 10.47
N GLU A 89 1.26 15.02 10.69
CA GLU A 89 -0.03 14.31 10.64
C GLU A 89 -0.38 13.89 9.21
N ARG A 90 -0.05 14.72 8.21
CA ARG A 90 -0.21 14.36 6.78
C ARG A 90 0.66 13.19 6.39
N LEU A 91 1.93 13.15 6.81
CA LEU A 91 2.84 12.04 6.58
C LEU A 91 2.35 10.76 7.28
N ASN A 92 1.90 10.85 8.53
CA ASN A 92 1.26 9.75 9.25
C ASN A 92 0.04 9.21 8.49
N HIS A 93 -0.85 10.12 8.04
CA HIS A 93 -2.04 9.74 7.27
C HIS A 93 -1.66 9.04 5.96
N SER A 94 -0.69 9.58 5.23
CA SER A 94 -0.21 9.00 3.97
C SER A 94 0.32 7.57 4.16
N LEU A 95 1.05 7.31 5.25
CA LEU A 95 1.55 5.98 5.58
C LEU A 95 0.44 5.02 5.98
N VAL A 96 -0.46 5.43 6.89
CA VAL A 96 -1.55 4.57 7.38
C VAL A 96 -2.56 4.26 6.26
N SER A 97 -2.89 5.24 5.42
CA SER A 97 -3.85 5.08 4.32
C SER A 97 -3.22 4.50 3.04
N GLY A 98 -1.88 4.47 2.96
CA GLY A 98 -1.15 4.00 1.78
C GLY A 98 -1.26 4.94 0.58
N VAL A 99 -1.43 6.25 0.82
CA VAL A 99 -1.55 7.31 -0.20
C VAL A 99 -0.18 7.91 -0.47
N ASP A 100 0.34 7.76 -1.69
CA ASP A 100 1.68 8.23 -2.06
C ASP A 100 1.71 9.48 -2.94
N THR A 101 0.53 10.02 -3.30
CA THR A 101 0.38 11.12 -4.25
C THR A 101 1.12 12.39 -3.81
N PHE A 102 1.02 12.74 -2.52
CA PHE A 102 1.56 13.97 -1.97
C PHE A 102 2.81 13.76 -1.10
N VAL A 103 3.29 12.52 -1.00
CA VAL A 103 4.33 12.16 -0.03
C VAL A 103 5.64 12.94 -0.23
N ILE A 104 6.02 13.23 -1.48
CA ILE A 104 7.26 13.96 -1.79
C ILE A 104 7.15 15.42 -1.34
N GLU A 105 6.00 16.06 -1.60
CA GLU A 105 5.75 17.44 -1.17
C GLU A 105 5.77 17.57 0.35
N ASP A 106 5.06 16.65 1.04
CA ASP A 106 5.00 16.64 2.49
C ASP A 106 6.36 16.32 3.14
N VAL A 107 7.13 15.40 2.55
CA VAL A 107 8.49 15.08 3.01
C VAL A 107 9.44 16.26 2.82
N GLU A 108 9.33 17.01 1.70
CA GLU A 108 10.15 18.20 1.46
C GLU A 108 9.80 19.31 2.47
N GLU A 109 8.53 19.55 2.74
CA GLU A 109 8.07 20.49 3.75
C GLU A 109 8.62 20.12 5.14
N ALA A 110 8.52 18.84 5.52
CA ALA A 110 9.06 18.33 6.78
C ALA A 110 10.60 18.48 6.84
N ARG A 111 11.31 18.20 5.74
CA ARG A 111 12.76 18.32 5.64
C ARG A 111 13.24 19.76 5.85
N LEU A 112 12.53 20.74 5.26
CA LEU A 112 12.86 22.16 5.40
C LEU A 112 12.62 22.67 6.82
N ALA A 113 11.68 22.06 7.56
CA ALA A 113 11.39 22.40 8.96
C ALA A 113 12.29 21.65 9.97
N ALA A 114 12.94 20.55 9.56
CA ALA A 114 13.79 19.74 10.43
C ALA A 114 15.23 20.25 10.46
N GLU A 115 15.95 20.02 11.57
CA GLU A 115 17.38 20.34 11.67
C GLU A 115 18.22 19.44 10.76
N ARG A 116 17.86 18.17 10.65
CA ARG A 116 18.55 17.18 9.81
C ARG A 116 17.52 16.40 8.97
N PRO A 117 17.86 16.04 7.72
CA PRO A 117 16.96 15.20 6.89
C PRO A 117 16.62 13.85 7.55
N LEU A 118 17.50 13.32 8.39
CA LEU A 118 17.30 12.07 9.11
C LEU A 118 16.16 12.18 10.15
N ASP A 119 15.96 13.36 10.74
CA ASP A 119 14.92 13.58 11.76
C ASP A 119 13.51 13.38 11.19
N VAL A 120 13.32 13.59 9.88
CA VAL A 120 12.04 13.28 9.20
C VAL A 120 11.76 11.77 9.17
N ILE A 121 12.83 10.98 9.01
CA ILE A 121 12.69 9.51 9.02
C ILE A 121 12.45 9.02 10.44
N GLU A 122 13.28 9.45 11.41
CA GLU A 122 13.24 9.01 12.80
C GLU A 122 11.98 9.51 13.56
N GLY A 123 11.41 10.62 13.13
CA GLY A 123 10.17 11.18 13.66
C GLY A 123 8.93 10.74 12.88
N PRO A 124 8.33 11.64 12.08
CA PRO A 124 6.98 11.43 11.53
C PRO A 124 6.85 10.18 10.65
N LEU A 125 7.88 9.76 9.91
CA LEU A 125 7.79 8.57 9.08
C LEU A 125 7.82 7.29 9.93
N MET A 126 8.66 7.21 10.95
CA MET A 126 8.69 6.06 11.87
C MET A 126 7.42 6.01 12.73
N ASP A 127 6.90 7.15 13.18
CA ASP A 127 5.65 7.20 13.93
C ASP A 127 4.47 6.67 13.11
N GLY A 128 4.41 7.01 11.83
CA GLY A 128 3.42 6.47 10.91
C GLY A 128 3.54 4.95 10.72
N MET A 129 4.76 4.44 10.56
CA MET A 129 5.02 3.01 10.42
C MET A 129 4.74 2.23 11.71
N ASN A 130 5.00 2.82 12.88
CA ASN A 130 4.63 2.22 14.17
C ASN A 130 3.11 2.06 14.28
N LYS A 131 2.31 3.08 13.88
CA LYS A 131 0.85 2.97 13.82
C LYS A 131 0.39 1.88 12.85
N VAL A 132 1.04 1.73 11.70
CA VAL A 132 0.78 0.63 10.75
C VAL A 132 1.05 -0.72 11.41
N GLY A 133 2.16 -0.84 12.15
CA GLY A 133 2.51 -2.06 12.91
C GLY A 133 1.46 -2.40 13.98
N ASP A 134 1.02 -1.42 14.74
CA ASP A 134 0.00 -1.60 15.78
C ASP A 134 -1.35 -2.03 15.18
N LEU A 135 -1.76 -1.40 14.07
CA LEU A 135 -2.99 -1.77 13.35
C LEU A 135 -2.91 -3.17 12.77
N PHE A 136 -1.75 -3.57 12.24
CA PHE A 136 -1.53 -4.91 11.74
C PHE A 136 -1.53 -5.94 12.88
N GLY A 137 -0.81 -5.68 13.98
CA GLY A 137 -0.79 -6.54 15.16
C GLY A 137 -2.17 -6.71 15.82
N ALA A 138 -2.99 -5.66 15.79
CA ALA A 138 -4.38 -5.71 16.28
C ALA A 138 -5.36 -6.36 15.30
N GLY A 139 -4.92 -6.86 14.13
CA GLY A 139 -5.78 -7.44 13.11
C GLY A 139 -6.70 -6.43 12.39
N LYS A 140 -6.46 -5.13 12.55
CA LYS A 140 -7.24 -4.06 11.92
C LYS A 140 -6.72 -3.68 10.54
N MET A 141 -5.51 -4.06 10.22
CA MET A 141 -4.85 -3.87 8.93
C MET A 141 -4.35 -5.21 8.40
N PHE A 142 -4.44 -5.42 7.09
CA PHE A 142 -4.02 -6.66 6.44
C PHE A 142 -2.74 -6.46 5.62
N LEU A 143 -2.02 -7.54 5.32
CA LEU A 143 -0.74 -7.51 4.63
C LEU A 143 -0.71 -6.63 3.36
N PRO A 144 -1.72 -6.66 2.46
CA PRO A 144 -1.74 -5.77 1.30
C PRO A 144 -1.71 -4.27 1.63
N GLN A 145 -2.35 -3.88 2.74
CA GLN A 145 -2.35 -2.49 3.21
C GLN A 145 -0.96 -2.11 3.76
N VAL A 146 -0.33 -3.02 4.50
CA VAL A 146 1.06 -2.85 4.99
C VAL A 146 2.04 -2.68 3.83
N ILE A 147 1.87 -3.46 2.74
CA ILE A 147 2.70 -3.33 1.52
C ILE A 147 2.52 -1.94 0.88
N LYS A 148 1.29 -1.40 0.84
CA LYS A 148 1.05 -0.03 0.36
C LYS A 148 1.76 1.01 1.25
N SER A 149 1.66 0.88 2.57
CA SER A 149 2.37 1.74 3.53
C SER A 149 3.88 1.68 3.36
N ALA A 150 4.44 0.47 3.20
CA ALA A 150 5.86 0.27 2.95
C ALA A 150 6.34 0.93 1.64
N ARG A 151 5.48 0.96 0.60
CA ARG A 151 5.77 1.66 -0.65
C ARG A 151 5.83 3.17 -0.45
N VAL A 152 4.88 3.75 0.31
CA VAL A 152 4.91 5.17 0.68
C VAL A 152 6.21 5.50 1.43
N MET A 153 6.56 4.68 2.43
CA MET A 153 7.82 4.83 3.18
C MET A 153 9.05 4.77 2.28
N LYS A 154 9.11 3.78 1.38
CA LYS A 154 10.22 3.64 0.42
C LYS A 154 10.36 4.88 -0.46
N LYS A 155 9.25 5.45 -0.94
CA LYS A 155 9.23 6.66 -1.77
C LYS A 155 9.72 7.89 -0.99
N ALA A 156 9.27 8.04 0.26
CA ALA A 156 9.70 9.09 1.17
C ALA A 156 11.22 9.03 1.46
N VAL A 157 11.71 7.85 1.84
CA VAL A 157 13.13 7.63 2.15
C VAL A 157 14.00 7.83 0.91
N ALA A 158 13.60 7.33 -0.25
CA ALA A 158 14.34 7.50 -1.51
C ALA A 158 14.53 8.99 -1.85
N TYR A 159 13.56 9.84 -1.54
CA TYR A 159 13.67 11.28 -1.71
C TYR A 159 14.68 11.91 -0.74
N LEU A 160 14.74 11.44 0.50
CA LEU A 160 15.63 11.99 1.55
C LEU A 160 17.09 11.54 1.43
N VAL A 161 17.36 10.38 0.83
CA VAL A 161 18.71 9.78 0.73
C VAL A 161 19.77 10.75 0.21
N PRO A 162 19.57 11.47 -0.92
CA PRO A 162 20.59 12.41 -1.42
C PRO A 162 20.94 13.52 -0.43
N TYR A 163 19.96 14.01 0.34
CA TYR A 163 20.17 15.06 1.34
C TYR A 163 20.91 14.53 2.58
N ILE A 164 20.64 13.29 2.97
CA ILE A 164 21.35 12.63 4.08
C ILE A 164 22.81 12.38 3.70
N GLU A 165 23.08 11.95 2.46
CA GLU A 165 24.45 11.71 1.99
C GLU A 165 25.24 13.02 1.86
N ALA A 166 24.62 14.08 1.36
CA ALA A 166 25.24 15.40 1.29
C ALA A 166 25.62 15.95 2.69
N GLY A 167 24.77 15.73 3.70
CA GLY A 167 25.03 16.11 5.09
C GLY A 167 26.21 15.35 5.74
N LYS A 168 26.38 14.07 5.39
CA LYS A 168 27.53 13.26 5.86
C LYS A 168 28.86 13.70 5.26
N GLY A 169 28.86 14.15 4.02
CA GLY A 169 30.06 14.67 3.35
C GLY A 169 30.62 15.95 4.01
N GLY A 170 29.75 16.80 4.57
CA GLY A 170 30.13 17.99 5.31
C GLY A 170 30.83 17.72 6.66
N GLN A 171 30.37 16.71 7.41
CA GLN A 171 30.94 16.34 8.71
C GLN A 171 32.29 15.60 8.59
N ALA A 172 32.55 14.91 7.49
CA ALA A 172 33.83 14.24 7.29
C ALA A 172 34.98 15.23 7.00
N MET A 173 34.71 16.44 6.51
CA MET A 173 35.71 17.46 6.29
C MET A 173 36.08 18.26 7.57
N GLU A 174 35.16 18.40 8.54
CA GLU A 174 35.48 19.10 9.81
C GLU A 174 36.32 18.26 10.78
N SER A 175 36.26 16.93 10.70
CA SER A 175 37.04 16.04 11.58
C SER A 175 38.47 15.83 11.14
N SER A 176 38.87 16.19 9.92
CA SER A 176 40.26 16.05 9.44
C SER A 176 41.09 17.34 9.50
N GLY A 177 40.56 18.41 10.09
CA GLY A 177 41.18 19.70 10.19
C GLY A 177 41.74 20.09 11.56
N LYS A 178 41.79 19.15 12.55
CA LYS A 178 42.48 19.36 13.83
C LYS A 178 43.56 18.32 14.02
N MET A 179 44.74 18.63 13.53
CA MET A 179 46.04 18.19 14.01
C MET A 179 46.96 19.40 14.11
#